data_eb27f3e799995ca8d20408d7c94a186f
#
_entry.id   eb27f3e799995ca8d20408d7c94a186f
#
_cell.length_a   1.000
_cell.length_b   1.000
_cell.length_c   1.000
_cell.angle_alpha   90.00
_cell.angle_beta   90.00
_cell.angle_gamma   90.00
#
_symmetry.space_group_name_H-M   'P 1'
#
loop_
_entity.id
_entity.type
_entity.pdbx_description
1 polymer ?
#
loop_
_entity_poly.entity_id
_entity_poly.type
_entity_poly.pdbx_seq_one_letter_code
_entity_poly.pdbx_strand_id
1 'polypeptide(L)'
;MIWDGCVALDHTRWRINNASMSSAEIDVYLADLQEPKRSTLEQLRRMILQVAPEVEEGISYGLPAFRLHGKVIAGFAAFKNHLSYLPHSGSVFPELEKEVAPYRTSSGALQFPVDSTLPKALVEKLIRVRIAQAFPG
;
A
#
# COMPACT_ATOMS: atom_id res chain seq x y z
N MET A 1 -25.93 -19.41 -4.00
CA MET A 1 -25.08 -19.50 -3.82
C MET A 1 -24.61 -19.31 -3.52
N ILE A 2 -25.03 -19.18 -3.67
CA ILE A 2 -24.17 -19.18 -3.31
C ILE A 2 -23.71 -18.97 -2.96
N TRP A 3 -24.19 -19.04 -2.98
CA TRP A 3 -23.20 -18.92 -2.58
C TRP A 3 -22.84 -19.16 -2.52
N ASP A 4 -23.14 -19.46 -2.72
CA ASP A 4 -22.31 -19.80 -2.55
C ASP A 4 -21.92 -19.89 -2.44
N GLY A 5 -22.50 -20.05 -2.53
CA GLY A 5 -21.91 -20.41 -2.35
C GLY A 5 -21.63 -20.27 -2.11
N CYS A 6 -21.88 -20.54 -1.95
CA CYS A 6 -21.18 -20.58 -1.76
C CYS A 6 -20.83 -20.58 -1.43
N VAL A 7 -20.90 -20.90 -1.39
CA VAL A 7 -20.20 -21.12 -1.14
C VAL A 7 -19.61 -21.32 -0.69
N ALA A 8 -19.60 -21.56 -0.76
CA ALA A 8 -18.82 -21.80 -0.45
C ALA A 8 -18.36 -21.85 -0.22
N LEU A 9 -18.31 -22.04 -0.10
CA LEU A 9 -17.59 -22.02 0.06
C LEU A 9 -16.92 -22.35 0.45
N ASP A 10 -16.53 -22.63 0.41
CA ASP A 10 -15.83 -23.11 0.67
C ASP A 10 -14.88 -22.83 1.24
N HIS A 11 -13.89 -23.47 1.61
CA HIS A 11 -13.13 -23.08 2.20
C HIS A 11 -11.71 -23.07 2.17
N THR A 12 -10.85 -24.08 1.82
CA THR A 12 -9.65 -23.63 1.32
C THR A 12 -9.88 -22.42 0.50
N ARG A 13 -10.90 -22.46 -0.09
CA ARG A 13 -11.46 -21.34 -0.71
C ARG A 13 -11.62 -20.18 0.22
N TRP A 14 -11.73 -20.46 1.45
CA TRP A 14 -11.84 -19.44 2.47
C TRP A 14 -10.64 -18.54 2.52
N ARG A 15 -9.46 -19.12 2.40
CA ARG A 15 -8.26 -18.32 2.42
C ARG A 15 -8.16 -17.43 1.20
N ILE A 16 -8.54 -17.94 0.06
CA ILE A 16 -8.57 -17.14 -1.15
C ILE A 16 -9.60 -16.02 -1.03
N ASN A 17 -10.73 -16.32 -0.42
CA ASN A 17 -11.75 -15.31 -0.22
C ASN A 17 -11.28 -14.19 0.68
N ASN A 18 -10.50 -14.50 1.71
CA ASN A 18 -9.96 -13.46 2.57
C ASN A 18 -9.04 -12.53 1.83
N ALA A 19 -8.17 -13.07 0.99
CA ALA A 19 -7.29 -12.24 0.18
C ALA A 19 -8.10 -11.37 -0.78
N SER A 20 -9.12 -11.95 -1.39
CA SER A 20 -10.01 -11.21 -2.28
C SER A 20 -10.73 -10.09 -1.57
N MET A 21 -11.21 -10.36 -0.36
CA MET A 21 -11.92 -9.35 0.42
C MET A 21 -11.00 -8.20 0.81
N SER A 22 -9.74 -8.50 1.12
CA SER A 22 -8.78 -7.46 1.46
C SER A 22 -8.48 -6.56 0.27
N SER A 23 -8.35 -7.15 -0.91
CA SER A 23 -8.19 -6.41 -2.15
C SER A 23 -9.41 -5.55 -2.41
N ALA A 24 -10.59 -6.08 -2.16
CA ALA A 24 -11.84 -5.36 -2.35
C ALA A 24 -11.94 -4.15 -1.43
N GLU A 25 -11.38 -4.24 -0.23
CA GLU A 25 -11.38 -3.09 0.69
C GLU A 25 -10.58 -1.92 0.11
N ILE A 26 -9.44 -2.21 -0.53
CA ILE A 26 -8.67 -1.17 -1.20
C ILE A 26 -9.44 -0.65 -2.41
N ASP A 27 -10.10 -1.52 -3.15
CA ASP A 27 -10.93 -1.11 -4.29
C ASP A 27 -12.00 -0.11 -3.84
N VAL A 28 -12.65 -0.37 -2.71
CA VAL A 28 -13.67 0.54 -2.19
C VAL A 28 -13.06 1.87 -1.80
N TYR A 29 -11.91 1.84 -1.14
CA TYR A 29 -11.23 3.07 -0.75
C TYR A 29 -10.92 3.94 -1.97
N LEU A 30 -10.38 3.33 -3.02
CA LEU A 30 -10.02 4.06 -4.23
C LEU A 30 -11.26 4.54 -4.98
N ALA A 31 -12.31 3.74 -5.02
CA ALA A 31 -13.52 4.12 -5.74
C ALA A 31 -14.17 5.36 -5.15
N ASP A 32 -13.95 5.62 -3.86
CA ASP A 32 -14.50 6.75 -3.16
C ASP A 32 -13.75 8.06 -3.43
N LEU A 33 -12.63 7.97 -4.11
CA LEU A 33 -11.79 9.14 -4.39
C LEU A 33 -12.13 9.74 -5.75
N GLN A 34 -11.95 11.05 -5.85
CA GLN A 34 -12.11 11.75 -7.12
C GLN A 34 -10.80 11.73 -7.89
N GLU A 35 -10.91 11.90 -9.21
CA GLU A 35 -9.72 12.06 -10.03
C GLU A 35 -9.09 13.42 -9.77
N PRO A 36 -7.78 13.56 -9.85
CA PRO A 36 -6.80 12.54 -10.29
C PRO A 36 -6.28 11.63 -9.17
N LYS A 37 -6.74 11.83 -7.94
CA LYS A 37 -6.24 11.06 -6.80
C LYS A 37 -6.38 9.56 -7.02
N ARG A 38 -7.54 9.13 -7.52
CA ARG A 38 -7.81 7.71 -7.71
C ARG A 38 -6.80 7.08 -8.67
N SER A 39 -6.64 7.66 -9.84
CA SER A 39 -5.71 7.11 -10.83
C SER A 39 -4.28 7.11 -10.33
N THR A 40 -3.88 8.17 -9.63
CA THR A 40 -2.54 8.28 -9.10
C THR A 40 -2.26 7.18 -8.08
N LEU A 41 -3.20 6.95 -7.18
CA LEU A 41 -3.03 5.90 -6.18
C LEU A 41 -3.16 4.50 -6.76
N GLU A 42 -3.96 4.33 -7.82
CA GLU A 42 -4.01 3.05 -8.52
C GLU A 42 -2.66 2.72 -9.14
N GLN A 43 -1.98 3.71 -9.69
CA GLN A 43 -0.64 3.50 -10.21
C GLN A 43 0.33 3.09 -9.10
N LEU A 44 0.26 3.77 -7.97
CA LEU A 44 1.10 3.44 -6.82
C LEU A 44 0.82 2.02 -6.34
N ARG A 45 -0.45 1.65 -6.25
CA ARG A 45 -0.84 0.29 -5.87
C ARG A 45 -0.19 -0.74 -6.78
N ARG A 46 -0.24 -0.50 -8.09
CA ARG A 46 0.37 -1.43 -9.06
C ARG A 46 1.88 -1.51 -8.87
N MET A 47 2.53 -0.39 -8.61
CA MET A 47 3.98 -0.39 -8.37
C MET A 47 4.34 -1.21 -7.15
N ILE A 48 3.59 -1.04 -6.06
CA ILE A 48 3.84 -1.79 -4.83
C ILE A 48 3.69 -3.29 -5.10
N LEU A 49 2.66 -3.69 -5.82
CA LEU A 49 2.43 -5.10 -6.13
C LEU A 49 3.50 -5.66 -7.08
N GLN A 50 4.06 -4.83 -7.96
CA GLN A 50 5.14 -5.26 -8.83
C GLN A 50 6.43 -5.47 -8.05
N VAL A 51 6.71 -4.59 -7.09
CA VAL A 51 7.92 -4.69 -6.29
C VAL A 51 7.84 -5.83 -5.29
N ALA A 52 6.67 -6.02 -4.70
CA ALA A 52 6.47 -7.02 -3.65
C ALA A 52 5.20 -7.83 -3.94
N PRO A 53 5.26 -8.75 -4.92
CA PRO A 53 4.05 -9.48 -5.32
C PRO A 53 3.49 -10.42 -4.26
N GLU A 54 4.25 -10.70 -3.20
CA GLU A 54 3.81 -11.60 -2.14
C GLU A 54 3.02 -10.90 -1.05
N VAL A 55 2.87 -9.58 -1.11
CA VAL A 55 2.15 -8.86 -0.06
C VAL A 55 0.66 -9.15 -0.12
N GLU A 56 0.02 -9.04 1.03
CA GLU A 56 -1.43 -9.12 1.15
C GLU A 56 -1.98 -7.72 1.28
N GLU A 57 -2.96 -7.40 0.44
CA GLU A 57 -3.60 -6.09 0.48
C GLU A 57 -4.67 -6.06 1.55
N GLY A 58 -4.86 -4.90 2.18
CA GLY A 58 -5.90 -4.75 3.18
C GLY A 58 -5.98 -3.33 3.69
N ILE A 59 -6.66 -3.18 4.81
CA ILE A 59 -6.84 -1.88 5.46
C ILE A 59 -6.20 -1.94 6.84
N SER A 60 -5.47 -0.90 7.20
CA SER A 60 -4.88 -0.74 8.53
C SER A 60 -5.12 0.70 8.97
N TYR A 61 -5.75 0.87 10.12
CA TYR A 61 -6.12 2.20 10.63
C TYR A 61 -6.95 2.98 9.61
N GLY A 62 -7.82 2.28 8.88
CA GLY A 62 -8.70 2.92 7.90
C GLY A 62 -8.04 3.25 6.58
N LEU A 63 -6.80 2.87 6.35
CA LEU A 63 -6.04 3.22 5.15
C LEU A 63 -5.52 1.97 4.44
N PRO A 64 -5.38 2.04 3.10
CA PRO A 64 -4.79 0.92 2.36
C PRO A 64 -3.42 0.55 2.88
N ALA A 65 -3.21 -0.73 3.08
CA ALA A 65 -1.97 -1.25 3.64
C ALA A 65 -1.61 -2.56 2.97
N PHE A 66 -0.30 -2.82 2.91
CA PHE A 66 0.24 -4.01 2.27
C PHE A 66 1.11 -4.75 3.28
N ARG A 67 0.74 -6.00 3.58
CA ARG A 67 1.41 -6.81 4.60
C ARG A 67 2.24 -7.89 3.97
N LEU A 68 3.42 -8.09 4.55
CA LEU A 68 4.28 -9.19 4.18
C LEU A 68 4.53 -10.00 5.44
N HIS A 69 4.10 -11.27 5.42
CA HIS A 69 4.24 -12.16 6.58
C HIS A 69 3.75 -11.51 7.87
N GLY A 70 2.60 -10.85 7.78
CA GLY A 70 1.93 -10.27 8.94
C GLY A 70 2.37 -8.87 9.33
N LYS A 71 3.40 -8.32 8.70
CA LYS A 71 3.86 -6.96 8.99
C LYS A 71 3.51 -6.02 7.86
N VAL A 72 2.99 -4.84 8.18
CA VAL A 72 2.69 -3.84 7.18
C VAL A 72 4.00 -3.23 6.69
N ILE A 73 4.24 -3.30 5.38
CA ILE A 73 5.50 -2.79 4.81
C ILE A 73 5.29 -1.59 3.91
N ALA A 74 4.05 -1.28 3.56
CA ALA A 74 3.76 -0.15 2.69
C ALA A 74 2.30 0.24 2.86
N GLY A 75 1.98 1.45 2.47
CA GLY A 75 0.60 1.92 2.48
C GLY A 75 0.52 3.30 1.87
N PHE A 76 -0.70 3.80 1.72
CA PHE A 76 -0.89 5.14 1.20
C PHE A 76 -2.18 5.73 1.74
N ALA A 77 -2.31 7.04 1.56
CA ALA A 77 -3.49 7.76 2.02
C ALA A 77 -3.75 8.95 1.11
N ALA A 78 -5.03 9.33 0.99
CA ALA A 78 -5.43 10.50 0.24
C ALA A 78 -5.91 11.56 1.21
N PHE A 79 -5.43 12.80 1.00
CA PHE A 79 -5.86 13.95 1.77
C PHE A 79 -6.42 15.00 0.81
N LYS A 80 -6.89 16.11 1.36
CA LYS A 80 -7.58 17.10 0.54
C LYS A 80 -6.71 17.62 -0.60
N ASN A 81 -5.47 17.98 -0.29
CA ASN A 81 -4.59 18.64 -1.25
C ASN A 81 -3.33 17.87 -1.59
N HIS A 82 -3.17 16.66 -1.06
CA HIS A 82 -1.99 15.85 -1.34
C HIS A 82 -2.27 14.39 -1.09
N LEU A 83 -1.33 13.56 -1.53
CA LEU A 83 -1.33 12.13 -1.24
C LEU A 83 -0.13 11.83 -0.37
N SER A 84 -0.18 10.70 0.34
CA SER A 84 0.94 10.30 1.20
C SER A 84 1.29 8.85 1.00
N TYR A 85 2.58 8.56 1.03
CA TYR A 85 3.10 7.21 1.12
C TYR A 85 3.46 6.93 2.58
N LEU A 86 3.06 5.76 3.06
CA LEU A 86 3.24 5.38 4.46
C LEU A 86 4.19 4.19 4.55
N PRO A 87 5.43 4.40 5.04
CA PRO A 87 6.40 3.30 5.13
C PRO A 87 6.17 2.39 6.32
N HIS A 88 5.34 2.80 7.28
CA HIS A 88 5.04 2.06 8.50
C HIS A 88 6.27 1.81 9.37
N SER A 89 7.25 2.68 9.27
CA SER A 89 8.42 2.68 10.15
C SER A 89 9.05 4.07 10.08
N GLY A 90 9.37 4.65 11.21
CA GLY A 90 10.04 5.95 11.28
C GLY A 90 11.50 5.90 10.86
N SER A 91 12.04 4.70 10.62
CA SER A 91 13.46 4.54 10.29
C SER A 91 13.73 4.42 8.79
N VAL A 92 12.69 4.39 7.95
CA VAL A 92 12.89 4.21 6.51
C VAL A 92 13.45 5.47 5.87
N PHE A 93 12.85 6.63 6.15
CA PHE A 93 13.27 7.87 5.51
C PHE A 93 14.71 8.27 5.85
N PRO A 94 15.19 8.11 7.10
CA PRO A 94 16.59 8.45 7.37
C PRO A 94 17.58 7.66 6.52
N GLU A 95 17.24 6.43 6.14
CA GLU A 95 18.14 5.64 5.30
C GLU A 95 18.08 6.06 3.83
N LEU A 96 17.07 6.80 3.45
CA LEU A 96 16.88 7.26 2.07
C LEU A 96 16.83 8.77 2.00
N GLU A 97 17.61 9.42 2.85
CA GLU A 97 17.56 10.86 3.04
C GLU A 97 17.66 11.64 1.73
N LYS A 98 18.60 11.23 0.87
CA LYS A 98 18.80 11.93 -0.40
C LYS A 98 17.63 11.69 -1.36
N GLU A 99 17.14 10.46 -1.37
CA GLU A 99 16.07 10.08 -2.30
C GLU A 99 14.75 10.77 -1.95
N VAL A 100 14.48 10.97 -0.65
CA VAL A 100 13.22 11.60 -0.24
C VAL A 100 13.33 13.12 -0.08
N ALA A 101 14.53 13.67 -0.22
CA ALA A 101 14.77 15.11 -0.01
C ALA A 101 13.83 16.01 -0.82
N PRO A 102 13.46 15.68 -2.07
CA PRO A 102 12.55 16.55 -2.84
C PRO A 102 11.11 16.56 -2.32
N TYR A 103 10.77 15.70 -1.38
CA TYR A 103 9.40 15.55 -0.89
C TYR A 103 9.29 16.07 0.54
N ARG A 104 8.06 16.46 0.90
CA ARG A 104 7.80 16.83 2.28
C ARG A 104 7.56 15.55 3.08
N THR A 105 8.38 15.31 4.10
CA THR A 105 8.28 14.10 4.90
C THR A 105 8.07 14.42 6.36
N SER A 106 7.44 13.47 7.05
CA SER A 106 7.41 13.42 8.51
C SER A 106 7.91 12.03 8.89
N SER A 107 7.88 11.69 10.18
CA SER A 107 8.37 10.37 10.60
C SER A 107 7.59 9.22 9.97
N GLY A 108 6.33 9.44 9.64
CA GLY A 108 5.46 8.37 9.16
C GLY A 108 4.84 8.57 7.79
N ALA A 109 5.21 9.63 7.06
CA ALA A 109 4.55 9.91 5.79
C ALA A 109 5.43 10.72 4.86
N LEU A 110 5.31 10.44 3.57
CA LEU A 110 5.94 11.21 2.51
C LEU A 110 4.84 11.76 1.61
N GLN A 111 4.78 13.09 1.48
CA GLN A 111 3.73 13.74 0.70
C GLN A 111 4.12 13.87 -0.77
N PHE A 112 3.16 13.63 -1.65
CA PHE A 112 3.38 13.82 -3.08
C PHE A 112 2.10 14.37 -3.73
N PRO A 113 2.21 14.93 -4.93
CA PRO A 113 1.06 15.60 -5.56
C PRO A 113 -0.07 14.64 -5.89
N VAL A 114 -1.30 15.20 -5.97
CA VAL A 114 -2.49 14.40 -6.25
C VAL A 114 -2.52 13.85 -7.67
N ASP A 115 -1.74 14.44 -8.58
CA ASP A 115 -1.76 14.08 -9.99
C ASP A 115 -0.47 13.45 -10.48
N SER A 116 0.45 13.10 -9.58
CA SER A 116 1.77 12.61 -9.99
C SER A 116 2.26 11.59 -8.97
N THR A 117 2.29 10.33 -9.36
CA THR A 117 2.74 9.29 -8.44
C THR A 117 4.25 9.35 -8.23
N LEU A 118 4.72 8.64 -7.20
CA LEU A 118 6.14 8.52 -6.92
C LEU A 118 6.82 7.71 -8.02
N PRO A 119 8.11 8.00 -8.32
CA PRO A 119 8.85 7.18 -9.26
C PRO A 119 8.95 5.74 -8.77
N LYS A 120 8.87 4.79 -9.68
CA LYS A 120 8.96 3.38 -9.32
C LYS A 120 10.26 3.05 -8.61
N ALA A 121 11.37 3.65 -9.04
CA ALA A 121 12.66 3.41 -8.40
C ALA A 121 12.64 3.82 -6.92
N LEU A 122 11.96 4.90 -6.60
CA LEU A 122 11.85 5.34 -5.21
C LEU A 122 10.96 4.38 -4.42
N VAL A 123 9.82 3.99 -4.99
CA VAL A 123 8.92 3.04 -4.32
C VAL A 123 9.66 1.75 -4.02
N GLU A 124 10.46 1.28 -4.96
CA GLU A 124 11.24 0.07 -4.78
C GLU A 124 12.22 0.20 -3.61
N LYS A 125 12.92 1.31 -3.52
CA LYS A 125 13.85 1.55 -2.42
C LYS A 125 13.14 1.64 -1.08
N LEU A 126 12.01 2.35 -1.04
CA LEU A 126 11.23 2.48 0.20
C LEU A 126 10.81 1.11 0.71
N ILE A 127 10.31 0.27 -0.18
CA ILE A 127 9.84 -1.06 0.21
C ILE A 127 11.00 -1.95 0.63
N ARG A 128 12.11 -1.92 -0.11
CA ARG A 128 13.27 -2.75 0.21
C ARG A 128 13.86 -2.41 1.56
N VAL A 129 13.99 -1.12 1.87
CA VAL A 129 14.50 -0.69 3.17
C VAL A 129 13.57 -1.17 4.27
N ARG A 130 12.27 -0.99 4.08
CA ARG A 130 11.30 -1.42 5.09
C ARG A 130 11.35 -2.93 5.32
N ILE A 131 11.44 -3.70 4.25
CA ILE A 131 11.51 -5.16 4.39
C ILE A 131 12.79 -5.58 5.13
N ALA A 132 13.91 -4.95 4.81
CA ALA A 132 15.15 -5.25 5.47
C ALA A 132 15.08 -4.94 6.96
N GLN A 133 14.37 -3.88 7.34
CA GLN A 133 14.21 -3.51 8.74
C GLN A 133 13.24 -4.43 9.46
N ALA A 134 12.18 -4.83 8.77
CA ALA A 134 11.13 -5.66 9.37
C ALA A 134 11.58 -7.12 9.52
N PHE A 135 12.44 -7.57 8.63
CA PHE A 135 12.89 -8.96 8.60
C PHE A 135 14.42 -9.01 8.48
N PRO A 136 15.12 -8.57 9.54
CA PRO A 136 16.58 -8.58 9.52
C PRO A 136 17.09 -10.01 9.52
N GLY A 137 18.10 -10.25 8.78
CA GLY A 137 18.65 -11.61 8.64
C GLY A 137 18.24 -12.29 7.37
#